data_c511eb5509f93d7aca39b444cb3a8d79
#
_entry.id   c511eb5509f93d7aca39b444cb3a8d79
#
_cell.length_a   1.000
_cell.length_b   1.000
_cell.length_c   1.000
_cell.angle_alpha   90.00
_cell.angle_beta   90.00
_cell.angle_gamma   90.00
#
_symmetry.space_group_name_H-M   'P 1'
#
loop_
_entity.id
_entity.type
_entity.pdbx_description
1 polymer ?
#
loop_
_entity_poly.entity_id
_entity_poly.type
_entity_poly.pdbx_seq_one_letter_code
_entity_poly.pdbx_strand_id
1 'polypeptide(L)'
;MKFFPNFASSFIIRDHHSFSDRNKIFNMRKADLVNKISDKTGIAKVDVLVSLESFFKEVKEALKNGENVYVRGFGSFIVKKRRQKIGRIISRNEAIVIPEHFIPAFKPAKTFMQKVKNAALVKK
;
A
#
# COMPACT_ATOMS: atom_id res chain seq x y z
N MET A 1 11.72 36.95 -20.53
CA MET A 1 13.06 36.44 -20.68
C MET A 1 13.74 36.07 -19.37
N LYS A 2 13.55 36.84 -18.35
CA LYS A 2 14.16 36.56 -17.04
C LYS A 2 13.50 35.38 -16.31
N PHE A 3 12.38 34.88 -16.81
CA PHE A 3 11.70 33.73 -16.23
C PHE A 3 12.43 32.40 -16.45
N PHE A 4 13.12 32.25 -17.56
CA PHE A 4 13.76 31.00 -17.91
C PHE A 4 14.85 30.55 -16.94
N PRO A 5 15.77 31.45 -16.50
CA PRO A 5 16.77 31.05 -15.53
C PRO A 5 16.16 30.62 -14.19
N ASN A 6 15.13 31.34 -13.75
CA ASN A 6 14.45 31.02 -12.51
C ASN A 6 13.69 29.70 -12.60
N PHE A 7 13.13 29.42 -13.75
CA PHE A 7 12.46 28.16 -14.02
C PHE A 7 13.45 27.00 -14.01
N ALA A 8 14.58 27.18 -14.66
CA ALA A 8 15.63 26.16 -14.69
C ALA A 8 16.18 25.87 -13.30
N SER A 9 16.38 26.88 -12.47
CA SER A 9 16.90 26.70 -11.13
C SER A 9 15.92 25.96 -10.23
N SER A 10 14.63 26.23 -10.32
CA SER A 10 13.64 25.49 -9.55
C SER A 10 13.51 24.05 -10.03
N PHE A 11 13.73 23.80 -11.30
CA PHE A 11 13.78 22.46 -11.85
C PHE A 11 15.00 21.68 -11.36
N ILE A 12 16.14 22.32 -11.31
CA ILE A 12 17.39 21.74 -10.81
C ILE A 12 17.26 21.39 -9.31
N ILE A 13 16.60 22.22 -8.54
CA ILE A 13 16.35 21.96 -7.12
C ILE A 13 15.50 20.71 -6.92
N ARG A 14 14.51 20.47 -7.78
CA ARG A 14 13.70 19.24 -7.75
C ARG A 14 14.53 18.00 -8.05
N ASP A 15 15.40 18.08 -9.04
CA ASP A 15 16.26 16.97 -9.40
C ASP A 15 17.28 16.66 -8.32
N HIS A 16 17.73 17.67 -7.61
CA HIS A 16 18.66 17.50 -6.50
C HIS A 16 18.01 16.73 -5.34
N HIS A 17 16.73 16.95 -5.09
CA HIS A 17 16.02 16.22 -4.07
C HIS A 17 15.81 14.75 -4.44
N SER A 18 15.60 14.46 -5.71
CA SER A 18 15.40 13.09 -6.17
C SER A 18 16.66 12.24 -6.11
N PHE A 19 17.84 12.86 -6.18
CA PHE A 19 19.12 12.14 -6.18
C PHE A 19 19.50 11.59 -4.81
N SER A 20 19.19 12.33 -3.76
CA SER A 20 19.52 11.94 -2.38
C SER A 20 18.67 10.76 -1.87
N ASP A 21 17.53 10.51 -2.49
CA ASP A 21 16.52 9.60 -1.97
C ASP A 21 16.40 8.27 -2.71
N ARG A 22 17.39 7.91 -3.55
CA ARG A 22 17.33 6.67 -4.35
C ARG A 22 17.18 5.40 -3.54
N ASN A 23 17.61 5.42 -2.29
CA ASN A 23 17.55 4.26 -1.41
C ASN A 23 16.46 4.37 -0.35
N LYS A 24 15.67 5.42 -0.39
CA LYS A 24 14.61 5.63 0.59
C LYS A 24 13.35 4.94 0.13
N ILE A 25 12.86 4.00 0.91
CA ILE A 25 11.55 3.41 0.70
C ILE A 25 10.52 4.49 1.02
N PHE A 26 9.88 5.03 -0.01
CA PHE A 26 8.83 6.02 0.18
C PHE A 26 7.54 5.33 0.61
N ASN A 27 7.06 5.66 1.78
CA ASN A 27 5.76 5.21 2.24
C ASN A 27 4.69 6.15 1.70
N MET A 28 3.82 5.60 0.87
CA MET A 28 2.68 6.34 0.33
C MET A 28 1.49 6.18 1.25
N ARG A 29 0.89 7.30 1.63
CA ARG A 29 -0.30 7.34 2.48
C ARG A 29 -1.58 7.41 1.63
N LYS A 30 -2.72 7.19 2.28
CA LYS A 30 -4.03 7.34 1.62
C LYS A 30 -4.20 8.70 0.95
N ALA A 31 -3.78 9.77 1.63
CA ALA A 31 -3.85 11.12 1.08
C ALA A 31 -3.03 11.29 -0.20
N ASP A 32 -1.86 10.67 -0.26
CA ASP A 32 -1.00 10.70 -1.45
C ASP A 32 -1.63 9.97 -2.63
N LEU A 33 -2.30 8.84 -2.35
CA LEU A 33 -3.06 8.10 -3.36
C LEU A 33 -4.22 8.95 -3.91
N VAL A 34 -4.98 9.60 -3.03
CA VAL A 34 -6.09 10.48 -3.42
C VAL A 34 -5.58 11.59 -4.34
N ASN A 35 -4.49 12.25 -3.97
CA ASN A 35 -3.91 13.32 -4.78
C ASN A 35 -3.49 12.81 -6.15
N LYS A 36 -2.78 11.68 -6.21
CA LYS A 36 -2.33 11.10 -7.47
C LYS A 36 -3.47 10.68 -8.39
N ILE A 37 -4.52 10.09 -7.82
CA ILE A 37 -5.69 9.67 -8.59
C ILE A 37 -6.42 10.90 -9.13
N SER A 38 -6.64 11.90 -8.29
CA SER A 38 -7.27 13.15 -8.69
C SER A 38 -6.50 13.84 -9.83
N ASP A 39 -5.18 13.93 -9.71
CA ASP A 39 -4.33 14.56 -10.71
C ASP A 39 -4.36 13.82 -12.06
N LYS A 40 -4.45 12.50 -12.02
CA LYS A 40 -4.45 11.67 -13.25
C LYS A 40 -5.81 11.56 -13.91
N THR A 41 -6.89 11.58 -13.14
CA THR A 41 -8.24 11.33 -13.66
C THR A 41 -9.06 12.60 -13.85
N GLY A 42 -8.68 13.68 -13.18
CA GLY A 42 -9.48 14.91 -13.15
C GLY A 42 -10.67 14.86 -12.19
N ILE A 43 -10.86 13.75 -11.46
CA ILE A 43 -11.91 13.62 -10.47
C ILE A 43 -11.55 14.46 -9.23
N ALA A 44 -12.52 15.14 -8.64
CA ALA A 44 -12.31 15.93 -7.44
C ALA A 44 -11.76 15.07 -6.29
N LYS A 45 -10.83 15.61 -5.52
CA LYS A 45 -10.19 14.89 -4.41
C LYS A 45 -11.19 14.35 -3.39
N VAL A 46 -12.26 15.10 -3.13
CA VAL A 46 -13.32 14.68 -2.21
C VAL A 46 -14.01 13.41 -2.72
N ASP A 47 -14.35 13.36 -4.00
CA ASP A 47 -15.01 12.21 -4.61
C ASP A 47 -14.10 10.99 -4.64
N VAL A 48 -12.82 11.18 -4.93
CA VAL A 48 -11.81 10.12 -4.87
C VAL A 48 -11.69 9.56 -3.46
N LEU A 49 -11.63 10.44 -2.46
CA LEU A 49 -11.52 10.05 -1.06
C LEU A 49 -12.73 9.23 -0.61
N VAL A 50 -13.93 9.71 -0.90
CA VAL A 50 -15.18 9.01 -0.55
C VAL A 50 -15.23 7.62 -1.20
N SER A 51 -14.90 7.54 -2.47
CA SER A 51 -14.89 6.26 -3.21
C SER A 51 -13.88 5.29 -2.62
N LEU A 52 -12.68 5.77 -2.31
CA LEU A 52 -11.61 4.94 -1.76
C LEU A 52 -11.94 4.44 -0.35
N GLU A 53 -12.48 5.30 0.49
CA GLU A 53 -12.90 4.92 1.85
C GLU A 53 -14.07 3.94 1.81
N SER A 54 -15.02 4.13 0.91
CA SER A 54 -16.12 3.18 0.70
C SER A 54 -15.61 1.81 0.27
N PHE A 55 -14.65 1.78 -0.66
CA PHE A 55 -14.02 0.54 -1.09
C PHE A 55 -13.39 -0.22 0.09
N PHE A 56 -12.58 0.46 0.90
CA PHE A 56 -11.96 -0.16 2.05
C PHE A 56 -12.98 -0.66 3.08
N LYS A 57 -14.04 0.11 3.27
CA LYS A 57 -15.13 -0.27 4.18
C LYS A 57 -15.81 -1.55 3.71
N GLU A 58 -16.16 -1.63 2.43
CA GLU A 58 -16.82 -2.81 1.86
C GLU A 58 -15.91 -4.05 1.93
N VAL A 59 -14.62 -3.91 1.66
CA VAL A 59 -13.66 -5.01 1.80
C VAL A 59 -13.59 -5.50 3.24
N LYS A 60 -13.53 -4.59 4.21
CA LYS A 60 -13.51 -4.96 5.64
C LYS A 60 -14.78 -5.71 6.05
N GLU A 61 -15.92 -5.24 5.62
CA GLU A 61 -17.20 -5.89 5.93
C GLU A 61 -17.30 -7.29 5.31
N ALA A 62 -16.88 -7.44 4.06
CA ALA A 62 -16.88 -8.74 3.40
C ALA A 62 -15.98 -9.73 4.14
N LEU A 63 -14.76 -9.33 4.47
CA LEU A 63 -13.82 -10.19 5.20
C LEU A 63 -14.31 -10.52 6.60
N LYS A 64 -14.95 -9.58 7.27
CA LYS A 64 -15.59 -9.81 8.59
C LYS A 64 -16.66 -10.90 8.51
N ASN A 65 -17.40 -10.94 7.42
CA ASN A 65 -18.44 -11.95 7.19
C ASN A 65 -17.87 -13.27 6.66
N GLY A 66 -16.56 -13.38 6.48
CA GLY A 66 -15.92 -14.58 5.96
C GLY A 66 -15.91 -14.68 4.43
N GLU A 67 -16.29 -13.62 3.75
CA GLU A 67 -16.30 -13.57 2.29
C GLU A 67 -14.97 -13.08 1.74
N ASN A 68 -14.45 -13.77 0.75
CA ASN A 68 -13.22 -13.35 0.06
C ASN A 68 -13.57 -12.37 -1.05
N VAL A 69 -12.73 -11.35 -1.23
CA VAL A 69 -12.90 -10.34 -2.28
C VAL A 69 -11.83 -10.52 -3.33
N TYR A 70 -12.24 -10.77 -4.56
CA TYR A 70 -11.34 -10.99 -5.68
C TYR A 70 -11.34 -9.77 -6.61
N VAL A 71 -10.18 -9.16 -6.79
CA VAL A 71 -10.00 -8.04 -7.72
C VAL A 71 -9.11 -8.51 -8.85
N ARG A 72 -9.71 -8.71 -10.02
CA ARG A 72 -9.01 -9.25 -11.19
C ARG A 72 -7.85 -8.34 -11.59
N GLY A 73 -6.68 -8.93 -11.77
CA GLY A 73 -5.46 -8.21 -12.14
C GLY A 73 -4.71 -7.55 -11.00
N PHE A 74 -5.33 -7.43 -9.84
CA PHE A 74 -4.71 -6.86 -8.64
C PHE A 74 -4.35 -7.93 -7.61
N GLY A 75 -5.32 -8.68 -7.15
CA GLY A 75 -5.14 -9.71 -6.15
C GLY A 75 -6.44 -10.07 -5.45
N SER A 76 -6.30 -10.77 -4.34
CA SER A 76 -7.43 -11.23 -3.55
C SER A 76 -7.25 -10.88 -2.09
N PHE A 77 -8.30 -10.39 -1.46
CA PHE A 77 -8.37 -10.23 -0.03
C PHE A 77 -9.06 -11.48 0.52
N ILE A 78 -8.36 -12.25 1.34
CA ILE A 78 -8.83 -13.54 1.82
C ILE A 78 -8.80 -13.59 3.34
N VAL A 79 -9.62 -14.47 3.89
CA VAL A 79 -9.61 -14.78 5.32
C VAL A 79 -8.80 -16.05 5.52
N LYS A 80 -7.77 -15.98 6.36
CA LYS A 80 -6.92 -17.13 6.71
C LYS A 80 -7.15 -17.55 8.14
N LYS A 81 -7.22 -18.85 8.35
CA LYS A 81 -7.26 -19.44 9.67
C LYS A 81 -5.84 -19.63 10.19
N ARG A 82 -5.56 -19.05 11.35
CA ARG A 82 -4.29 -19.26 12.05
C ARG A 82 -4.48 -20.29 13.14
N ARG A 83 -3.65 -21.33 13.12
CA ARG A 83 -3.66 -22.39 14.14
C ARG A 83 -3.18 -21.83 15.47
N GLN A 84 -3.60 -22.48 16.54
CA GLN A 84 -3.10 -22.23 17.87
C GLN A 84 -1.56 -22.33 17.89
N LYS A 85 -0.92 -21.38 18.53
CA LYS A 85 0.53 -21.35 18.72
C LYS A 85 0.88 -21.11 20.18
N ILE A 86 2.01 -21.65 20.58
CA ILE A 86 2.62 -21.32 21.86
C ILE A 86 3.67 -20.24 21.60
N GLY A 87 3.38 -19.03 22.08
CA GLY A 87 4.31 -17.91 22.03
C GLY A 87 5.07 -17.78 23.36
N ARG A 88 6.19 -17.10 23.32
CA ARG A 88 6.98 -16.81 24.52
C ARG A 88 7.11 -15.29 24.68
N ILE A 89 6.76 -14.78 25.83
CA ILE A 89 7.05 -13.39 26.18
C ILE A 89 8.47 -13.31 26.66
N ILE A 90 9.33 -12.65 25.89
CA ILE A 90 10.76 -12.54 26.17
C ILE A 90 11.01 -11.80 27.48
N SER A 91 10.23 -10.76 27.80
CA SER A 91 10.38 -9.95 29.01
C SER A 91 10.06 -10.69 30.30
N ARG A 92 9.13 -11.67 30.24
CA ARG A 92 8.69 -12.43 31.42
C ARG A 92 9.11 -13.89 31.39
N ASN A 93 9.68 -14.36 30.30
CA ASN A 93 10.04 -15.75 30.06
C ASN A 93 8.88 -16.73 30.28
N GLU A 94 7.67 -16.28 30.03
CA GLU A 94 6.43 -17.07 30.18
C GLU A 94 5.93 -17.54 28.82
N ALA A 95 5.41 -18.75 28.77
CA ALA A 95 4.74 -19.28 27.59
C ALA A 95 3.29 -18.79 27.55
N ILE A 96 2.87 -18.22 26.41
CA ILE A 96 1.48 -17.82 26.18
C ILE A 96 0.90 -18.70 25.10
N VAL A 97 -0.32 -19.19 25.35
CA VAL A 97 -1.09 -19.89 24.32
C VAL A 97 -1.87 -18.86 23.52
N ILE A 98 -1.55 -18.74 22.23
CA ILE A 98 -2.30 -17.92 21.29
C ILE A 98 -3.37 -18.84 20.67
N PRO A 99 -4.69 -18.59 20.93
CA PRO A 99 -5.72 -19.46 20.43
C PRO A 99 -5.86 -19.35 18.92
N GLU A 100 -6.52 -20.33 18.33
CA GLU A 100 -6.88 -20.32 16.93
C GLU A 100 -7.75 -19.11 16.59
N HIS A 101 -7.44 -18.43 15.49
CA HIS A 101 -8.17 -17.23 15.08
C HIS A 101 -8.10 -17.01 13.57
N PHE A 102 -8.98 -16.17 13.06
CA PHE A 102 -8.98 -15.78 11.64
C PHE A 102 -8.33 -14.42 11.46
N ILE A 103 -7.57 -14.28 10.40
CA ILE A 103 -6.92 -13.02 10.03
C ILE A 103 -7.22 -12.66 8.58
N PRO A 104 -7.31 -11.37 8.24
CA PRO A 104 -7.34 -10.96 6.85
C PRO A 104 -5.94 -11.09 6.23
N ALA A 105 -5.90 -11.47 4.96
CA ALA A 105 -4.64 -11.56 4.22
C ALA A 105 -4.85 -11.06 2.80
N PHE A 106 -3.79 -10.55 2.19
CA PHE A 106 -3.79 -10.12 0.80
C PHE A 106 -2.90 -11.05 -0.01
N LYS A 107 -3.46 -11.61 -1.07
CA LYS A 107 -2.74 -12.47 -2.02
C LYS A 107 -2.68 -11.75 -3.36
N PRO A 108 -1.50 -11.26 -3.78
CA PRO A 108 -1.38 -10.53 -5.04
C PRO A 108 -1.58 -11.44 -6.24
N ALA A 109 -2.08 -10.86 -7.34
CA ALA A 109 -2.19 -11.56 -8.62
C ALA A 109 -0.80 -11.82 -9.23
N LYS A 110 -0.68 -12.87 -10.03
CA LYS A 110 0.58 -13.22 -10.69
C LYS A 110 1.15 -12.07 -11.52
N THR A 111 0.30 -11.39 -12.26
CA THR A 111 0.69 -10.24 -13.07
C THR A 111 1.22 -9.09 -12.22
N PHE A 112 0.59 -8.85 -11.08
CA PHE A 112 1.03 -7.85 -10.12
C PHE A 112 2.39 -8.21 -9.52
N MET A 113 2.55 -9.47 -9.10
CA MET A 113 3.82 -9.96 -8.56
C MET A 113 4.96 -9.82 -9.58
N GLN A 114 4.71 -10.13 -10.85
CA GLN A 114 5.70 -9.98 -11.89
C GLN A 114 6.13 -8.54 -12.12
N LYS A 115 5.18 -7.61 -12.11
CA LYS A 115 5.49 -6.18 -12.21
C LYS A 115 6.41 -5.70 -11.11
N VAL A 116 6.14 -6.09 -9.88
CA VAL A 116 6.98 -5.72 -8.73
C VAL A 116 8.35 -6.39 -8.82
N LYS A 117 8.39 -7.67 -9.20
CA LYS A 117 9.63 -8.43 -9.33
C LYS A 117 10.57 -7.87 -10.40
N ASN A 118 10.00 -7.36 -11.49
CA ASN A 118 10.77 -6.76 -12.59
C ASN A 118 11.11 -5.29 -12.36
N ALA A 119 10.58 -4.68 -11.30
CA ALA A 119 10.86 -3.30 -10.99
C ALA A 119 12.32 -3.12 -10.55
N ALA A 120 12.90 -1.98 -10.88
CA ALA A 120 14.30 -1.67 -10.58
C ALA A 120 14.64 -1.66 -9.08
N LEU A 121 13.63 -1.53 -8.22
CA LEU A 121 13.78 -1.52 -6.76
C LEU A 121 14.27 -2.85 -6.20
N VAL A 122 13.99 -3.95 -6.91
CA VAL A 122 14.32 -5.31 -6.47
C VAL A 122 15.67 -5.75 -7.01
N LYS A 123 16.21 -5.02 -7.97
CA LYS A 123 17.54 -5.29 -8.51
C LYS A 123 18.58 -4.65 -7.60
N LYS A 124 19.17 -5.45 -6.77
CA LYS A 124 20.35 -5.05 -6.02
C LYS A 124 21.61 -5.31 -6.84
#